data_0ba967ae9dbc257be38eff01f2ca6921
#
_entry.id   0ba967ae9dbc257be38eff01f2ca6921
#
_cell.length_a   1.000
_cell.length_b   1.000
_cell.length_c   1.000
_cell.angle_alpha   90.00
_cell.angle_beta   90.00
_cell.angle_gamma   90.00
#
_symmetry.space_group_name_H-M   'P 1'
#
loop_
_entity.id
_entity.type
_entity.pdbx_description
1 polymer ?
#
loop_
_entity_poly.entity_id
_entity_poly.type
_entity_poly.pdbx_seq_one_letter_code
_entity_poly.pdbx_strand_id
1 'polypeptide(L)'
;LEKKDTQSVLSNSKDKVLKIINKIKQEYTNFSLKNAKHTDLETFQMLDKSDINLLKETLNNRDLTLKGFDLLINEKNNDQLIGNLLSQEHRILRDSLKVSTPKIEKMLKAAKKAGALGGKINGSGGGGCMFVYAPENYKEVAKAIEDVGGKSYIINIDEGTKKHE
;
A
#
# COMPACT_ATOMS: atom_id res chain seq x y z
N LEU A 1 -8.88 -4.83 19.71
CA LEU A 1 -8.38 -5.14 18.36
C LEU A 1 -9.58 -5.49 17.48
N GLU A 2 -9.64 -4.88 16.29
CA GLU A 2 -10.65 -5.24 15.30
C GLU A 2 -10.36 -6.66 14.79
N LYS A 3 -11.41 -7.50 14.74
CA LYS A 3 -11.24 -8.89 14.29
C LYS A 3 -10.86 -8.88 12.81
N LYS A 4 -9.73 -9.50 12.49
CA LYS A 4 -9.18 -9.50 11.15
C LYS A 4 -9.83 -10.59 10.31
N ASP A 5 -10.62 -10.23 9.31
CA ASP A 5 -11.10 -11.16 8.28
C ASP A 5 -10.10 -11.17 7.09
N THR A 6 -8.94 -11.76 7.37
CA THR A 6 -7.81 -11.76 6.43
C THR A 6 -8.06 -12.61 5.20
N GLN A 7 -8.77 -13.74 5.35
CA GLN A 7 -8.94 -14.67 4.25
C GLN A 7 -9.88 -14.12 3.18
N SER A 8 -11.04 -13.56 3.56
CA SER A 8 -12.00 -13.05 2.58
C SER A 8 -11.49 -11.78 1.89
N VAL A 9 -10.81 -10.89 2.61
CA VAL A 9 -10.29 -9.63 2.05
C VAL A 9 -9.12 -9.88 1.10
N LEU A 10 -8.18 -10.76 1.47
CA LEU A 10 -7.03 -11.11 0.61
C LEU A 10 -7.45 -11.89 -0.63
N SER A 11 -8.31 -12.92 -0.47
CA SER A 11 -8.75 -13.71 -1.60
C SER A 11 -9.50 -12.82 -2.60
N ASN A 12 -10.43 -11.99 -2.15
CA ASN A 12 -11.21 -11.13 -3.04
C ASN A 12 -10.36 -10.17 -3.88
N SER A 13 -9.36 -9.50 -3.28
CA SER A 13 -8.52 -8.54 -4.01
C SER A 13 -7.51 -9.24 -4.92
N LYS A 14 -6.82 -10.25 -4.41
CA LYS A 14 -5.83 -11.02 -5.16
C LYS A 14 -6.48 -11.78 -6.32
N ASP A 15 -7.61 -12.44 -6.07
CA ASP A 15 -8.30 -13.24 -7.07
C ASP A 15 -8.85 -12.39 -8.21
N LYS A 16 -9.33 -11.18 -7.93
CA LYS A 16 -9.73 -10.25 -8.99
C LYS A 16 -8.56 -9.89 -9.90
N VAL A 17 -7.41 -9.51 -9.34
CA VAL A 17 -6.22 -9.19 -10.12
C VAL A 17 -5.73 -10.42 -10.91
N LEU A 18 -5.71 -11.60 -10.29
CA LEU A 18 -5.32 -12.84 -10.97
C LEU A 18 -6.27 -13.20 -12.12
N LYS A 19 -7.58 -13.01 -11.98
CA LYS A 19 -8.55 -13.20 -13.06
C LYS A 19 -8.25 -12.27 -14.25
N ILE A 20 -7.94 -11.00 -13.97
CA ILE A 20 -7.55 -10.04 -15.02
C ILE A 20 -6.29 -10.51 -15.74
N ILE A 21 -5.25 -10.89 -15.00
CA ILE A 21 -4.00 -11.38 -15.55
C ILE A 21 -4.25 -12.63 -16.43
N ASN A 22 -5.09 -13.55 -15.98
CA ASN A 22 -5.40 -14.77 -16.74
C ASN A 22 -6.17 -14.46 -18.03
N LYS A 23 -7.12 -13.51 -18.00
CA LYS A 23 -7.80 -13.05 -19.23
C LYS A 23 -6.78 -12.48 -20.25
N ILE A 24 -5.87 -11.62 -19.79
CA ILE A 24 -4.85 -11.02 -20.66
C ILE A 24 -3.95 -12.11 -21.24
N LYS A 25 -3.52 -13.08 -20.44
CA LYS A 25 -2.61 -14.16 -20.88
C LYS A 25 -3.22 -15.10 -21.92
N GLN A 26 -4.52 -15.12 -22.11
CA GLN A 26 -5.15 -15.89 -23.21
C GLN A 26 -4.76 -15.35 -24.59
N GLU A 27 -4.55 -14.03 -24.72
CA GLU A 27 -4.14 -13.40 -25.97
C GLU A 27 -2.67 -12.96 -25.94
N TYR A 28 -2.18 -12.54 -24.78
CA TYR A 28 -0.82 -12.01 -24.55
C TYR A 28 -0.05 -12.94 -23.62
N THR A 29 0.41 -14.10 -24.11
CA THR A 29 1.02 -15.18 -23.30
C THR A 29 2.20 -14.72 -22.44
N ASN A 30 2.99 -13.73 -22.90
CA ASN A 30 4.15 -13.18 -22.20
C ASN A 30 3.82 -12.02 -21.27
N PHE A 31 2.53 -11.73 -21.03
CA PHE A 31 2.13 -10.65 -20.13
C PHE A 31 2.65 -10.88 -18.71
N SER A 32 3.22 -9.82 -18.13
CA SER A 32 3.69 -9.80 -16.75
C SER A 32 3.47 -8.41 -16.16
N LEU A 33 2.91 -8.34 -14.96
CA LEU A 33 2.78 -7.07 -14.22
C LEU A 33 4.12 -6.36 -14.02
N LYS A 34 5.23 -7.11 -13.94
CA LYS A 34 6.57 -6.55 -13.79
C LYS A 34 6.96 -5.66 -14.96
N ASN A 35 6.60 -6.07 -16.17
CA ASN A 35 7.05 -5.44 -17.43
C ASN A 35 5.95 -4.63 -18.14
N ALA A 36 4.70 -4.80 -17.72
CA ALA A 36 3.56 -4.11 -18.33
C ALA A 36 3.68 -2.58 -18.19
N LYS A 37 3.33 -1.89 -19.26
CA LYS A 37 3.30 -0.41 -19.30
C LYS A 37 1.88 0.10 -19.20
N HIS A 38 1.71 1.34 -18.76
CA HIS A 38 0.39 1.98 -18.75
C HIS A 38 -0.21 2.14 -20.15
N THR A 39 0.62 2.27 -21.16
CA THR A 39 0.19 2.31 -22.58
C THR A 39 -0.42 1.00 -23.05
N ASP A 40 -0.06 -0.14 -22.45
CA ASP A 40 -0.59 -1.44 -22.84
C ASP A 40 -2.07 -1.59 -22.45
N LEU A 41 -2.57 -0.78 -21.50
CA LEU A 41 -3.96 -0.82 -21.05
C LEU A 41 -4.96 -0.58 -22.18
N GLU A 42 -4.61 0.23 -23.17
CA GLU A 42 -5.45 0.54 -24.33
C GLU A 42 -5.60 -0.64 -25.30
N THR A 43 -4.69 -1.62 -25.22
CA THR A 43 -4.71 -2.80 -26.08
C THR A 43 -5.60 -3.93 -25.54
N PHE A 44 -5.93 -3.92 -24.25
CA PHE A 44 -6.68 -5.01 -23.58
C PHE A 44 -8.19 -4.88 -23.77
N GLN A 45 -8.68 -4.97 -25.03
CA GLN A 45 -10.10 -4.80 -25.38
C GLN A 45 -11.03 -5.85 -24.75
N MET A 46 -10.48 -7.01 -24.31
CA MET A 46 -11.21 -8.05 -23.62
C MET A 46 -11.59 -7.69 -22.16
N LEU A 47 -11.04 -6.60 -21.63
CA LEU A 47 -11.29 -6.15 -20.26
C LEU A 47 -12.40 -5.07 -20.25
N ASP A 48 -13.26 -5.15 -19.24
CA ASP A 48 -14.19 -4.06 -18.98
C ASP A 48 -13.51 -2.89 -18.28
N LYS A 49 -14.25 -1.76 -18.14
CA LYS A 49 -13.73 -0.53 -17.51
C LYS A 49 -13.29 -0.74 -16.05
N SER A 50 -13.96 -1.63 -15.32
CA SER A 50 -13.62 -1.95 -13.93
C SER A 50 -12.31 -2.71 -13.84
N ASP A 51 -12.14 -3.72 -14.70
CA ASP A 51 -10.92 -4.54 -14.81
C ASP A 51 -9.72 -3.65 -15.23
N ILE A 52 -9.90 -2.79 -16.23
CA ILE A 52 -8.88 -1.82 -16.67
C ILE A 52 -8.48 -0.88 -15.54
N ASN A 53 -9.45 -0.33 -14.80
CA ASN A 53 -9.14 0.55 -13.69
C ASN A 53 -8.38 -0.16 -12.55
N LEU A 54 -8.78 -1.38 -12.21
CA LEU A 54 -8.08 -2.19 -11.20
C LEU A 54 -6.66 -2.54 -11.64
N LEU A 55 -6.46 -2.90 -12.91
CA LEU A 55 -5.13 -3.16 -13.49
C LEU A 55 -4.27 -1.89 -13.46
N LYS A 56 -4.82 -0.74 -13.86
CA LYS A 56 -4.14 0.56 -13.80
C LYS A 56 -3.65 0.89 -12.40
N GLU A 57 -4.52 0.74 -11.40
CA GLU A 57 -4.14 1.02 -10.01
C GLU A 57 -3.13 -0.02 -9.47
N THR A 58 -3.17 -1.25 -9.95
CA THR A 58 -2.16 -2.27 -9.64
C THR A 58 -0.78 -1.89 -10.21
N LEU A 59 -0.74 -1.37 -11.44
CA LEU A 59 0.49 -0.85 -12.04
C LEU A 59 0.99 0.41 -11.30
N ASN A 60 0.09 1.33 -10.95
CA ASN A 60 0.42 2.50 -10.14
C ASN A 60 1.07 2.09 -8.81
N ASN A 61 0.52 1.08 -8.12
CA ASN A 61 1.08 0.60 -6.85
C ASN A 61 2.49 0.02 -7.03
N ARG A 62 2.72 -0.75 -8.09
CA ARG A 62 4.06 -1.24 -8.47
C ARG A 62 5.03 -0.08 -8.67
N ASP A 63 4.63 0.93 -9.44
CA ASP A 63 5.49 2.05 -9.80
C ASP A 63 5.82 2.93 -8.58
N LEU A 64 4.87 3.11 -7.66
CA LEU A 64 5.12 3.78 -6.37
C LEU A 64 6.14 3.00 -5.53
N THR A 65 6.04 1.67 -5.50
CA THR A 65 7.01 0.81 -4.78
C THR A 65 8.41 0.93 -5.38
N LEU A 66 8.54 0.89 -6.72
CA LEU A 66 9.82 1.06 -7.40
C LEU A 66 10.42 2.45 -7.14
N LYS A 67 9.58 3.49 -7.17
CA LYS A 67 10.00 4.86 -6.87
C LYS A 67 10.46 5.01 -5.42
N GLY A 68 9.77 4.37 -4.47
CA GLY A 68 10.18 4.35 -3.06
C GLY A 68 11.51 3.64 -2.86
N PHE A 69 11.70 2.51 -3.54
CA PHE A 69 12.94 1.76 -3.51
C PHE A 69 14.14 2.57 -4.07
N ASP A 70 13.96 3.22 -5.23
CA ASP A 70 14.97 4.09 -5.82
C ASP A 70 15.34 5.27 -4.90
N LEU A 71 14.33 5.88 -4.27
CA LEU A 71 14.53 6.96 -3.31
C LEU A 71 15.39 6.54 -2.11
N LEU A 72 15.12 5.36 -1.56
CA LEU A 72 15.84 4.84 -0.39
C LEU A 72 17.27 4.40 -0.71
N ILE A 73 17.51 3.80 -1.89
CA ILE A 73 18.85 3.34 -2.29
C ILE A 73 19.77 4.53 -2.65
N ASN A 74 19.22 5.53 -3.34
CA ASN A 74 20.04 6.65 -3.82
C ASN A 74 20.25 7.75 -2.76
N GLU A 75 19.95 7.46 -1.49
CA GLU A 75 20.15 8.35 -0.33
C GLU A 75 19.57 9.76 -0.52
N LYS A 76 18.58 9.89 -1.40
CA LYS A 76 17.84 11.14 -1.57
C LYS A 76 16.83 11.27 -0.42
N ASN A 77 17.35 11.44 0.79
CA ASN A 77 16.54 11.58 2.00
C ASN A 77 15.60 12.78 1.87
N ASN A 78 14.42 12.52 1.37
CA ASN A 78 13.33 13.48 1.30
C ASN A 78 12.14 12.88 2.06
N ASP A 79 12.10 13.21 3.35
CA ASP A 79 11.07 12.69 4.27
C ASP A 79 9.65 12.99 3.77
N GLN A 80 9.45 14.20 3.23
CA GLN A 80 8.15 14.57 2.68
C GLN A 80 7.76 13.70 1.49
N LEU A 81 8.72 13.35 0.63
CA LEU A 81 8.47 12.50 -0.52
C LEU A 81 8.16 11.06 -0.09
N ILE A 82 8.88 10.52 0.91
CA ILE A 82 8.60 9.22 1.50
C ILE A 82 7.17 9.19 2.05
N GLY A 83 6.80 10.18 2.87
CA GLY A 83 5.45 10.29 3.43
C GLY A 83 4.37 10.37 2.35
N ASN A 84 4.62 11.12 1.29
CA ASN A 84 3.71 11.23 0.16
C ASN A 84 3.53 9.91 -0.60
N LEU A 85 4.61 9.16 -0.85
CA LEU A 85 4.55 7.84 -1.49
C LEU A 85 3.73 6.86 -0.67
N LEU A 86 3.96 6.79 0.65
CA LEU A 86 3.18 5.95 1.56
C LEU A 86 1.69 6.29 1.51
N SER A 87 1.35 7.57 1.50
CA SER A 87 -0.04 8.03 1.43
C SER A 87 -0.70 7.71 0.08
N GLN A 88 0.05 7.77 -1.02
CA GLN A 88 -0.44 7.40 -2.35
C GLN A 88 -0.71 5.90 -2.45
N GLU A 89 0.21 5.06 -1.96
CA GLU A 89 -0.01 3.61 -1.88
C GLU A 89 -1.23 3.27 -1.01
N HIS A 90 -1.37 3.94 0.16
CA HIS A 90 -2.53 3.71 1.02
C HIS A 90 -3.85 4.04 0.31
N ARG A 91 -3.89 5.11 -0.48
CA ARG A 91 -5.06 5.47 -1.28
C ARG A 91 -5.46 4.34 -2.24
N ILE A 92 -4.49 3.72 -2.92
CA ILE A 92 -4.76 2.58 -3.81
C ILE A 92 -5.30 1.39 -3.02
N LEU A 93 -4.67 1.07 -1.89
CA LEU A 93 -5.11 -0.01 -0.99
C LEU A 93 -6.54 0.21 -0.47
N ARG A 94 -6.90 1.44 -0.14
CA ARG A 94 -8.24 1.80 0.33
C ARG A 94 -9.27 1.83 -0.81
N ASP A 95 -8.97 2.57 -1.88
CA ASP A 95 -9.98 2.96 -2.87
C ASP A 95 -10.16 1.90 -3.98
N SER A 96 -9.08 1.22 -4.37
CA SER A 96 -9.12 0.24 -5.46
C SER A 96 -9.14 -1.20 -4.95
N LEU A 97 -8.26 -1.53 -4.01
CA LEU A 97 -8.18 -2.87 -3.44
C LEU A 97 -9.16 -3.11 -2.28
N LYS A 98 -9.76 -2.05 -1.72
CA LYS A 98 -10.78 -2.12 -0.66
C LYS A 98 -10.32 -2.90 0.59
N VAL A 99 -9.04 -2.79 0.94
CA VAL A 99 -8.46 -3.52 2.08
C VAL A 99 -8.32 -2.67 3.34
N SER A 100 -8.79 -1.41 3.33
CA SER A 100 -8.80 -0.56 4.52
C SER A 100 -10.07 -0.76 5.36
N THR A 101 -10.01 -0.34 6.63
CA THR A 101 -11.14 -0.36 7.55
C THR A 101 -11.38 1.03 8.14
N PRO A 102 -12.62 1.33 8.62
CA PRO A 102 -12.92 2.62 9.25
C PRO A 102 -11.98 2.95 10.41
N LYS A 103 -11.54 1.94 11.18
CA LYS A 103 -10.60 2.13 12.29
C LYS A 103 -9.22 2.55 11.80
N ILE A 104 -8.70 1.91 10.76
CA ILE A 104 -7.42 2.27 10.14
C ILE A 104 -7.48 3.70 9.60
N GLU A 105 -8.55 4.06 8.88
CA GLU A 105 -8.72 5.42 8.36
C GLU A 105 -8.76 6.47 9.49
N LYS A 106 -9.45 6.16 10.59
CA LYS A 106 -9.50 7.04 11.77
C LYS A 106 -8.11 7.27 12.36
N MET A 107 -7.31 6.19 12.49
CA MET A 107 -5.95 6.26 13.03
C MET A 107 -5.01 7.03 12.10
N LEU A 108 -5.03 6.75 10.79
CA LEU A 108 -4.21 7.47 9.80
C LEU A 108 -4.56 8.96 9.75
N LYS A 109 -5.86 9.30 9.82
CA LYS A 109 -6.32 10.69 9.88
C LYS A 109 -5.82 11.40 11.15
N ALA A 110 -5.88 10.74 12.31
CA ALA A 110 -5.36 11.28 13.56
C ALA A 110 -3.85 11.49 13.51
N ALA A 111 -3.10 10.50 13.03
CA ALA A 111 -1.66 10.57 12.83
C ALA A 111 -1.24 11.74 11.92
N LYS A 112 -1.92 11.90 10.78
CA LYS A 112 -1.66 12.99 9.84
C LYS A 112 -1.91 14.37 10.47
N LYS A 113 -2.98 14.52 11.25
CA LYS A 113 -3.27 15.76 11.99
C LYS A 113 -2.21 16.09 13.05
N ALA A 114 -1.59 15.08 13.62
CA ALA A 114 -0.53 15.22 14.62
C ALA A 114 0.88 15.40 14.00
N GLY A 115 0.99 15.49 12.67
CA GLY A 115 2.24 15.78 11.97
C GLY A 115 2.93 14.60 11.30
N ALA A 116 2.29 13.43 11.18
CA ALA A 116 2.81 12.35 10.35
C ALA A 116 2.85 12.78 8.88
N LEU A 117 3.98 12.55 8.21
CA LEU A 117 4.20 12.89 6.81
C LEU A 117 3.42 11.97 5.86
N GLY A 118 3.16 10.73 6.30
CA GLY A 118 2.37 9.77 5.57
C GLY A 118 2.23 8.44 6.31
N GLY A 119 1.45 7.53 5.75
CA GLY A 119 1.27 6.21 6.33
C GLY A 119 0.39 5.31 5.48
N LYS A 120 0.44 4.02 5.76
CA LYS A 120 -0.31 3.00 5.03
C LYS A 120 -0.59 1.77 5.87
N ILE A 121 -1.52 0.95 5.40
CA ILE A 121 -1.73 -0.40 5.94
C ILE A 121 -0.45 -1.21 5.77
N ASN A 122 -0.13 -2.01 6.78
CA ASN A 122 0.92 -3.02 6.74
C ASN A 122 0.31 -4.43 6.68
N GLY A 123 0.81 -5.24 5.76
CA GLY A 123 0.33 -6.61 5.53
C GLY A 123 -0.95 -6.66 4.67
N SER A 124 -1.78 -7.66 4.92
CA SER A 124 -2.92 -8.03 4.07
C SER A 124 -4.10 -7.06 4.06
N GLY A 125 -4.17 -6.14 5.01
CA GLY A 125 -5.38 -5.32 5.20
C GLY A 125 -6.52 -6.07 5.92
N GLY A 126 -7.74 -5.54 5.82
CA GLY A 126 -8.90 -6.09 6.51
C GLY A 126 -8.87 -5.90 8.03
N GLY A 127 -8.06 -5.00 8.53
CA GLY A 127 -7.71 -4.79 9.94
C GLY A 127 -6.23 -5.02 10.20
N GLY A 128 -5.85 -5.21 11.46
CA GLY A 128 -4.45 -5.48 11.86
C GLY A 128 -3.63 -4.22 12.04
N CYS A 129 -2.51 -4.11 11.32
CA CYS A 129 -1.52 -3.06 11.53
C CYS A 129 -1.51 -2.02 10.40
N MET A 130 -1.09 -0.84 10.76
CA MET A 130 -0.64 0.20 9.85
C MET A 130 0.69 0.75 10.36
N PHE A 131 1.45 1.41 9.52
CA PHE A 131 2.56 2.23 9.97
C PHE A 131 2.44 3.65 9.42
N VAL A 132 3.07 4.58 10.12
CA VAL A 132 3.13 5.99 9.75
C VAL A 132 4.58 6.46 9.82
N TYR A 133 4.92 7.38 8.95
CA TYR A 133 6.24 8.02 8.93
C TYR A 133 6.15 9.40 9.57
N ALA A 134 6.83 9.55 10.70
CA ALA A 134 6.82 10.77 11.50
C ALA A 134 8.20 11.00 12.15
N PRO A 135 9.20 11.41 11.38
CA PRO A 135 10.59 11.52 11.87
C PRO A 135 10.73 12.53 13.02
N GLU A 136 9.93 13.59 13.04
CA GLU A 136 10.02 14.65 14.04
C GLU A 136 8.98 14.51 15.16
N ASN A 137 7.70 14.31 14.82
CA ASN A 137 6.58 14.38 15.74
C ASN A 137 6.07 12.98 16.19
N TYR A 138 6.97 12.00 16.29
CA TYR A 138 6.58 10.60 16.51
C TYR A 138 5.84 10.36 17.84
N LYS A 139 6.14 11.14 18.90
CA LYS A 139 5.45 11.00 20.20
C LYS A 139 4.02 11.54 20.16
N GLU A 140 3.82 12.69 19.55
CA GLU A 140 2.53 13.32 19.35
C GLU A 140 1.64 12.47 18.42
N VAL A 141 2.24 11.91 17.38
CA VAL A 141 1.59 10.98 16.45
C VAL A 141 1.19 9.69 17.16
N ALA A 142 2.07 9.10 17.97
CA ALA A 142 1.77 7.91 18.75
C ALA A 142 0.58 8.15 19.68
N LYS A 143 0.59 9.25 20.43
CA LYS A 143 -0.52 9.64 21.32
C LYS A 143 -1.82 9.84 20.54
N ALA A 144 -1.79 10.54 19.41
CA ALA A 144 -2.98 10.77 18.59
C ALA A 144 -3.61 9.48 18.07
N ILE A 145 -2.80 8.46 17.76
CA ILE A 145 -3.28 7.12 17.37
C ILE A 145 -3.95 6.42 18.55
N GLU A 146 -3.38 6.53 19.74
CA GLU A 146 -3.91 5.94 20.98
C GLU A 146 -5.23 6.59 21.41
N ASP A 147 -5.33 7.91 21.31
CA ASP A 147 -6.55 8.69 21.63
C ASP A 147 -7.76 8.26 20.76
N VAL A 148 -7.52 7.66 19.60
CA VAL A 148 -8.59 7.13 18.74
C VAL A 148 -8.76 5.61 18.83
N GLY A 149 -8.15 4.96 19.82
CA GLY A 149 -8.29 3.56 20.17
C GLY A 149 -7.32 2.62 19.41
N GLY A 150 -6.20 3.16 18.91
CA GLY A 150 -5.06 2.38 18.43
C GLY A 150 -4.17 1.92 19.59
N LYS A 151 -3.17 1.10 19.26
CA LYS A 151 -2.02 0.83 20.12
C LYS A 151 -0.78 1.16 19.30
N SER A 152 0.02 2.09 19.77
CA SER A 152 1.20 2.57 19.06
C SER A 152 2.47 1.84 19.52
N TYR A 153 3.41 1.70 18.59
CA TYR A 153 4.76 1.22 18.83
C TYR A 153 5.71 2.12 18.04
N ILE A 154 6.63 2.75 18.77
CA ILE A 154 7.71 3.49 18.12
C ILE A 154 8.78 2.49 17.73
N ILE A 155 9.12 2.45 16.46
CA ILE A 155 10.10 1.52 15.89
C ILE A 155 11.27 2.28 15.29
N ASN A 156 12.45 1.69 15.34
CA ASN A 156 13.63 2.15 14.64
C ASN A 156 13.96 1.19 13.49
N ILE A 157 14.68 1.70 12.48
CA ILE A 157 15.21 0.87 11.40
C ILE A 157 16.37 0.05 11.99
N ASP A 158 16.33 -1.26 11.76
CA ASP A 158 17.38 -2.21 12.16
C ASP A 158 18.29 -2.51 10.97
N GLU A 159 19.40 -3.20 11.23
CA GLU A 159 20.41 -3.56 10.22
C GLU A 159 19.92 -4.51 9.12
N GLY A 160 18.69 -5.01 9.25
CA GLY A 160 18.06 -5.93 8.32
C GLY A 160 18.33 -7.41 8.64
N THR A 161 17.94 -8.30 7.72
CA THR A 161 18.07 -9.74 7.89
C THR A 161 19.52 -10.16 7.82
N LYS A 162 20.03 -10.83 8.86
CA LYS A 162 21.38 -11.41 8.92
C LYS A 162 21.29 -12.94 8.97
N LYS A 163 22.20 -13.62 8.25
CA LYS A 163 22.40 -15.05 8.42
C LYS A 163 23.25 -15.25 9.70
N HIS A 164 22.71 -15.98 10.65
CA HIS A 164 23.51 -16.47 11.77
C HIS A 164 24.24 -17.72 11.32
N GLU A 165 25.58 -17.68 11.41
CA GLU A 165 26.44 -18.84 11.22
C GLU A 165 26.46 -19.69 12.47
#